data_c08d2bf80c73627e28169bce549d5609
#
_entry.id   c08d2bf80c73627e28169bce549d5609
#
_cell.length_a   1.000
_cell.length_b   1.000
_cell.length_c   1.000
_cell.angle_alpha   90.00
_cell.angle_beta   90.00
_cell.angle_gamma   90.00
#
_symmetry.space_group_name_H-M   'P 1'
#
loop_
_entity.id
_entity.type
_entity.pdbx_description
1 polymer ?
#
loop_
_entity_poly.entity_id
_entity_poly.type
_entity_poly.pdbx_seq_one_letter_code
_entity_poly.pdbx_strand_id
1 'polypeptide(L)' 'MSDDPTPSLPGWQSARLAVLLDALDGVVISDAERASLTWLAGFETHTVENIATVITRARRTQEGGQ' A
#
# COMPACT_ATOMS: atom_id res chain seq x y z
N MET A 1 -7.09 -24.47 -13.46
CA MET A 1 -6.68 -24.08 -13.20
C MET A 1 -6.49 -23.04 -13.46
N SER A 2 -6.27 -22.48 -13.38
CA SER A 2 -6.27 -21.45 -13.40
C SER A 2 -5.33 -20.84 -13.66
N ASP A 3 -5.03 -20.56 -14.49
CA ASP A 3 -4.20 -19.96 -14.85
C ASP A 3 -4.43 -18.69 -15.07
N ASP A 4 -4.36 -17.89 -14.28
CA ASP A 4 -4.42 -16.58 -14.35
C ASP A 4 -3.39 -16.08 -15.24
N PRO A 5 -3.66 -15.48 -16.30
CA PRO A 5 -2.67 -14.96 -17.19
C PRO A 5 -1.97 -13.75 -16.63
N THR A 6 -2.53 -13.14 -15.63
CA THR A 6 -1.92 -11.99 -15.01
C THR A 6 -0.90 -12.44 -14.00
N PRO A 7 0.31 -11.91 -14.03
CA PRO A 7 1.28 -12.32 -13.01
C PRO A 7 0.80 -11.93 -11.64
N SER A 8 0.83 -12.85 -10.74
CA SER A 8 0.44 -12.59 -9.38
C SER A 8 1.62 -12.16 -8.58
N LEU A 9 1.38 -11.25 -7.66
CA LEU A 9 2.41 -10.86 -6.72
C LEU A 9 2.66 -12.00 -5.74
N PRO A 10 3.89 -12.14 -5.27
CA PRO A 10 4.13 -13.06 -4.17
C PRO A 10 3.24 -12.71 -2.98
N GLY A 11 2.88 -13.71 -2.21
CA GLY A 11 1.99 -13.49 -1.08
C GLY A 11 2.50 -12.42 -0.12
N TRP A 12 3.81 -12.39 0.14
CA TRP A 12 4.38 -11.40 1.03
C TRP A 12 4.25 -9.99 0.46
N GLN A 13 4.40 -9.85 -0.86
CA GLN A 13 4.29 -8.54 -1.48
C GLN A 13 2.84 -8.08 -1.52
N SER A 14 1.93 -8.99 -1.80
CA SER A 14 0.51 -8.69 -1.75
C SER A 14 0.08 -8.22 -0.37
N ALA A 15 0.57 -8.89 0.66
CA ALA A 15 0.23 -8.52 2.02
C ALA A 15 0.73 -7.12 2.36
N ARG A 16 1.94 -6.78 1.92
CA ARG A 16 2.49 -5.46 2.17
C ARG A 16 1.76 -4.39 1.38
N LEU A 17 1.39 -4.70 0.15
CA LEU A 17 0.60 -3.78 -0.64
C LEU A 17 -0.73 -3.51 0.05
N ALA A 18 -1.35 -4.54 0.61
CA ALA A 18 -2.60 -4.38 1.33
C ALA A 18 -2.45 -3.45 2.53
N VAL A 19 -1.31 -3.53 3.23
CA VAL A 19 -1.05 -2.64 4.35
C VAL A 19 -1.00 -1.19 3.89
N LEU A 20 -0.34 -0.93 2.77
CA LEU A 20 -0.24 0.43 2.23
C LEU A 20 -1.59 0.93 1.77
N LEU A 21 -2.34 0.09 1.07
CA LEU A 21 -3.65 0.49 0.56
C LEU A 21 -4.64 0.71 1.70
N ASP A 22 -4.52 -0.08 2.76
CA ASP A 22 -5.36 0.10 3.93
C ASP A 22 -5.08 1.45 4.60
N ALA A 23 -3.82 1.83 4.69
CA ALA A 23 -3.45 3.12 5.25
C ALA A 23 -4.00 4.28 4.40
N LEU A 24 -4.25 4.01 3.13
CA LEU A 24 -4.77 5.01 2.20
C LEU A 24 -6.27 4.83 1.94
N ASP A 25 -6.95 4.13 2.81
CA ASP A 25 -8.37 3.86 2.64
C ASP A 25 -9.13 5.17 2.45
N GLY A 26 -9.96 5.21 1.43
CA GLY A 26 -10.74 6.40 1.12
C GLY A 26 -10.00 7.44 0.29
N VAL A 27 -8.74 7.22 0.02
CA VAL A 27 -7.96 8.14 -0.80
C VAL A 27 -8.00 7.67 -2.25
N VAL A 28 -8.30 8.58 -3.15
CA VAL A 28 -8.31 8.24 -4.57
C VAL A 28 -6.88 8.26 -5.09
N ILE A 29 -6.43 7.17 -5.66
CA ILE A 29 -5.09 7.09 -6.21
C ILE A 29 -5.18 6.73 -7.70
N SER A 30 -4.27 7.28 -8.48
CA SER A 30 -4.21 7.00 -9.90
C SER A 30 -3.55 5.65 -10.14
N ASP A 31 -3.68 5.16 -11.38
CA ASP A 31 -3.03 3.90 -11.75
C ASP A 31 -1.51 4.00 -11.60
N ALA A 32 -0.94 5.14 -11.96
CA ALA A 32 0.50 5.34 -11.84
C ALA A 32 0.92 5.31 -10.37
N GLU A 33 0.12 5.92 -9.51
CA GLU A 33 0.42 5.92 -8.08
C GLU A 33 0.31 4.52 -7.51
N ARG A 34 -0.70 3.78 -7.95
CA ARG A 34 -0.86 2.42 -7.49
C ARG A 34 0.32 1.56 -7.93
N ALA A 35 0.82 1.77 -9.14
CA ALA A 35 1.99 1.03 -9.60
C ALA A 35 3.20 1.33 -8.73
N SER A 36 3.35 2.57 -8.30
CA SER A 36 4.44 2.95 -7.40
C SER A 36 4.30 2.27 -6.05
N LEU A 37 3.07 2.18 -5.54
CA LEU A 37 2.83 1.49 -4.27
C LEU A 37 3.13 0.00 -4.39
N THR A 38 2.79 -0.58 -5.53
CA THR A 38 3.08 -1.99 -5.77
C THR A 38 4.59 -2.24 -5.75
N TRP A 39 5.34 -1.33 -6.39
CA TRP A 39 6.79 -1.42 -6.38
C TRP A 39 7.33 -1.29 -4.94
N LEU A 40 6.81 -0.33 -4.21
CA LEU A 40 7.22 -0.10 -2.83
C LEU A 40 6.95 -1.33 -1.96
N ALA A 41 5.86 -2.02 -2.22
CA ALA A 41 5.49 -3.20 -1.45
C ALA A 41 6.50 -4.34 -1.60
N GLY A 42 7.40 -4.24 -2.56
CA GLY A 42 8.47 -5.22 -2.73
C GLY A 42 9.64 -5.00 -1.79
N PHE A 43 9.61 -3.93 -1.00
CA PHE A 43 10.70 -3.64 -0.07
C PHE A 43 10.51 -4.44 1.21
N GLU A 44 11.49 -4.34 2.09
CA GLU A 44 11.43 -5.14 3.28
C GLU A 44 10.30 -4.66 4.19
N THR A 45 9.83 -5.57 5.03
CA THR A 45 8.65 -5.35 5.84
C THR A 45 8.73 -4.09 6.69
N HIS A 46 9.86 -3.87 7.35
CA HIS A 46 9.97 -2.70 8.24
C HIS A 46 9.81 -1.39 7.50
N THR A 47 10.37 -1.32 6.29
CA THR A 47 10.26 -0.11 5.48
C THR A 47 8.81 0.16 5.12
N VAL A 48 8.10 -0.88 4.68
CA VAL A 48 6.71 -0.74 4.29
C VAL A 48 5.86 -0.34 5.48
N GLU A 49 6.08 -0.98 6.62
CA GLU A 49 5.29 -0.69 7.81
C GLU A 49 5.53 0.72 8.32
N ASN A 50 6.77 1.17 8.27
CA ASN A 50 7.08 2.53 8.68
C ASN A 50 6.40 3.56 7.80
N ILE A 51 6.40 3.31 6.50
CA ILE A 51 5.74 4.22 5.56
C ILE A 51 4.24 4.23 5.79
N ALA A 52 3.63 3.06 5.98
CA ALA A 52 2.21 2.98 6.26
C ALA A 52 1.86 3.72 7.55
N THR A 53 2.72 3.61 8.54
CA THR A 53 2.53 4.30 9.81
C THR A 53 2.56 5.82 9.62
N VAL A 54 3.51 6.30 8.82
CA VAL A 54 3.62 7.72 8.54
C VAL A 54 2.36 8.22 7.82
N ILE A 55 1.90 7.46 6.85
CA ILE A 55 0.69 7.83 6.10
C ILE A 55 -0.51 7.91 7.05
N THR A 56 -0.67 6.92 7.89
CA THR A 56 -1.79 6.89 8.83
C THR A 56 -1.72 8.08 9.79
N ARG A 57 -0.53 8.38 10.26
CA ARG A 57 -0.35 9.49 11.19
C ARG A 57 -0.69 10.82 10.50
N ALA A 58 -0.24 10.99 9.26
CA ALA A 58 -0.50 12.21 8.52
C ALA A 58 -2.00 12.40 8.30
N ARG A 59 -2.70 11.31 7.97
CA ARG A 59 -4.14 11.38 7.75
C ARG A 59 -4.88 11.73 9.04
N ARG A 60 -4.46 11.13 10.13
CA ARG A 60 -5.09 11.40 11.41
C ARG A 60 -4.94 12.85 11.80
N THR A 61 -3.77 13.41 11.58
CA THR A 61 -3.51 14.80 11.89
C THR A 61 -4.44 15.70 11.11
N GLN A 62 -4.65 15.40 9.85
CA GLN A 62 -5.54 16.20 9.04
C GLN A 62 -6.99 16.02 9.43
N GLU A 63 -7.37 14.83 9.73
CA GLU A 63 -8.75 14.58 10.13
C GLU A 63 -9.07 15.19 11.46
N GLY A 64 -8.11 15.27 12.32
CA GLY A 64 -8.29 15.80 13.63
C GLY A 64 -8.50 17.28 13.64
N GLY A 65 -8.38 17.84 12.55
CA GLY A 65 -8.71 19.18 12.47
C GLY A 65 -7.79 20.05 13.11
N GLN A 66 -7.02 19.78 13.22
CA GLN A 66 -6.38 20.58 13.78
C GLN A 66 -5.79 21.00 13.53
#